data_0f20d3da76c456dffad4ce7579acac3b
#
_entry.id   0f20d3da76c456dffad4ce7579acac3b
#
_cell.length_a   1.000
_cell.length_b   1.000
_cell.length_c   1.000
_cell.angle_alpha   90.00
_cell.angle_beta   90.00
_cell.angle_gamma   90.00
#
_symmetry.space_group_name_H-M   'P 1'
#
loop_
_entity.id
_entity.type
_entity.pdbx_description
1 polymer ?
#
loop_
_entity_poly.entity_id
_entity_poly.type
_entity_poly.pdbx_seq_one_letter_code
_entity_poly.pdbx_strand_id
1 'polypeptide(L)'
;PACTSGGEPAARARPAAAPACGNGVYTWSDVDRRSVLTGVAEKQTLGEGGGALTHEVRPLRTPRVAVDFDRGPRIDAKAVLRSLGARTGDVGADGDATGFTDVHRPAPDPRTGGTEMEGAGTFVTYSWVEQVVADFQYTCGSGERSTGRATSWVVDGSGVLECSVPVEGAKEGDPALAAARFSCGPHAPAAAPGEGRPVRRASS
;
A
#
# COMPACT_ATOMS: atom_id res chain seq x y z
N PRO A 1 -64.96 -13.23 -14.37
CA PRO A 1 -63.77 -12.59 -13.90
C PRO A 1 -62.52 -13.25 -14.50
N ALA A 2 -61.82 -12.51 -15.38
CA ALA A 2 -60.64 -12.99 -16.08
C ALA A 2 -59.40 -12.55 -15.28
N CYS A 3 -58.55 -13.52 -14.90
CA CYS A 3 -57.24 -13.26 -14.32
C CYS A 3 -56.26 -12.99 -15.44
N THR A 4 -55.78 -11.76 -15.51
CA THR A 4 -54.70 -11.36 -16.42
C THR A 4 -53.35 -11.66 -15.74
N SER A 5 -52.64 -12.66 -16.21
CA SER A 5 -51.27 -12.97 -15.79
C SER A 5 -50.34 -11.90 -16.33
N GLY A 6 -49.80 -11.03 -15.45
CA GLY A 6 -48.75 -10.10 -15.77
C GLY A 6 -47.43 -10.87 -15.96
N GLY A 7 -46.96 -10.95 -17.20
CA GLY A 7 -45.65 -11.46 -17.51
C GLY A 7 -44.58 -10.49 -17.01
N GLU A 8 -43.74 -10.94 -16.09
CA GLU A 8 -42.52 -10.27 -15.68
C GLU A 8 -41.56 -10.14 -16.87
N PRO A 9 -40.97 -8.96 -17.14
CA PRO A 9 -39.98 -8.82 -18.20
C PRO A 9 -38.71 -9.61 -17.78
N ALA A 10 -38.39 -10.65 -18.54
CA ALA A 10 -37.15 -11.40 -18.38
C ALA A 10 -35.96 -10.45 -18.39
N ALA A 11 -35.25 -10.39 -17.28
CA ALA A 11 -34.00 -9.66 -17.17
C ALA A 11 -33.06 -10.13 -18.28
N ARG A 12 -32.74 -9.24 -19.22
CA ARG A 12 -31.76 -9.51 -20.27
C ARG A 12 -30.45 -9.89 -19.60
N ALA A 13 -30.07 -11.16 -19.70
CA ALA A 13 -28.76 -11.63 -19.29
C ALA A 13 -27.70 -10.78 -20.00
N ARG A 14 -26.86 -10.09 -19.23
CA ARG A 14 -25.68 -9.41 -19.77
C ARG A 14 -24.86 -10.47 -20.52
N PRO A 15 -24.48 -10.23 -21.79
CA PRO A 15 -23.61 -11.16 -22.49
C PRO A 15 -22.34 -11.36 -21.66
N ALA A 16 -21.98 -12.61 -21.42
CA ALA A 16 -20.72 -12.96 -20.78
C ALA A 16 -19.60 -12.32 -21.62
N ALA A 17 -18.75 -11.53 -20.95
CA ALA A 17 -17.61 -10.93 -21.62
C ALA A 17 -16.78 -12.03 -22.29
N ALA A 18 -16.47 -11.87 -23.58
CA ALA A 18 -15.63 -12.80 -24.30
C ALA A 18 -14.30 -13.00 -23.53
N PRO A 19 -13.79 -14.24 -23.41
CA PRO A 19 -12.55 -14.47 -22.71
C PRO A 19 -11.43 -13.68 -23.39
N ALA A 20 -10.66 -12.93 -22.60
CA ALA A 20 -9.49 -12.22 -23.10
C ALA A 20 -8.48 -13.23 -23.70
N CYS A 21 -7.77 -12.80 -24.75
CA CYS A 21 -6.75 -13.63 -25.36
C CYS A 21 -5.63 -13.98 -24.34
N GLY A 22 -5.10 -15.21 -24.41
CA GLY A 22 -4.03 -15.67 -23.50
C GLY A 22 -2.63 -15.18 -23.85
N ASN A 23 -2.42 -14.58 -25.03
CA ASN A 23 -1.09 -14.31 -25.62
C ASN A 23 -0.87 -12.81 -25.91
N GLY A 24 -1.39 -11.92 -25.07
CA GLY A 24 -1.21 -10.49 -25.25
C GLY A 24 0.06 -9.95 -24.58
N VAL A 25 0.35 -8.70 -24.88
CA VAL A 25 1.51 -7.98 -24.38
C VAL A 25 1.05 -6.86 -23.43
N TYR A 26 1.69 -6.76 -22.26
CA TYR A 26 1.48 -5.66 -21.32
C TYR A 26 2.40 -4.49 -21.65
N THR A 27 1.84 -3.29 -21.63
CA THR A 27 2.57 -2.02 -21.58
C THR A 27 2.21 -1.32 -20.29
N TRP A 28 3.21 -0.91 -19.53
CA TRP A 28 3.05 -0.27 -18.22
C TRP A 28 3.43 1.20 -18.29
N SER A 29 2.62 2.06 -17.67
CA SER A 29 2.87 3.49 -17.46
C SER A 29 2.57 3.88 -16.02
N ASP A 30 3.03 5.08 -15.64
CA ASP A 30 2.77 5.70 -14.34
C ASP A 30 3.06 4.76 -13.16
N VAL A 31 4.18 4.02 -13.27
CA VAL A 31 4.64 3.11 -12.19
C VAL A 31 5.10 3.96 -11.01
N ASP A 32 4.34 3.91 -9.94
CA ASP A 32 4.60 4.60 -8.68
C ASP A 32 4.86 3.59 -7.57
N ARG A 33 5.94 3.80 -6.83
CA ARG A 33 6.31 3.02 -5.66
C ARG A 33 6.50 3.97 -4.48
N ARG A 34 5.71 3.79 -3.44
CA ARG A 34 5.72 4.68 -2.28
C ARG A 34 5.40 3.96 -0.98
N SER A 35 6.00 4.42 0.09
CA SER A 35 5.63 4.03 1.43
C SER A 35 4.31 4.72 1.83
N VAL A 36 3.36 3.94 2.34
CA VAL A 36 2.03 4.42 2.74
C VAL A 36 1.80 4.09 4.20
N LEU A 37 1.58 5.11 5.02
CA LEU A 37 1.20 4.95 6.42
C LEU A 37 -0.14 4.21 6.50
N THR A 38 -0.16 3.06 7.16
CA THR A 38 -1.35 2.20 7.31
C THR A 38 -1.97 2.28 8.69
N GLY A 39 -1.20 2.63 9.70
CA GLY A 39 -1.71 2.79 11.06
C GLY A 39 -0.79 3.62 11.93
N VAL A 40 -1.35 4.19 12.99
CA VAL A 40 -0.62 5.01 13.96
C VAL A 40 -1.25 4.88 15.34
N ALA A 41 -0.41 4.81 16.37
CA ALA A 41 -0.85 4.86 17.78
C ALA A 41 -1.00 6.32 18.23
N GLU A 42 -1.78 6.52 19.28
CA GLU A 42 -1.71 7.76 20.04
C GLU A 42 -0.32 7.86 20.72
N LYS A 43 0.17 9.09 20.86
CA LYS A 43 1.43 9.32 21.55
C LYS A 43 1.38 8.84 23.00
N GLN A 44 2.47 8.20 23.46
CA GLN A 44 2.63 7.72 24.84
C GLN A 44 3.86 8.38 25.45
N THR A 45 3.68 8.96 26.64
CA THR A 45 4.80 9.58 27.39
C THR A 45 5.31 8.59 28.41
N LEU A 46 6.63 8.39 28.41
CA LEU A 46 7.37 7.57 29.37
C LEU A 46 8.23 8.45 30.26
N GLY A 47 8.42 8.06 31.51
CA GLY A 47 9.30 8.70 32.48
C GLY A 47 10.77 8.27 32.32
N GLU A 48 11.66 8.77 33.20
CA GLU A 48 13.12 8.54 33.14
C GLU A 48 13.52 7.06 33.11
N GLY A 49 12.72 6.17 33.68
CA GLY A 49 12.95 4.72 33.66
C GLY A 49 12.58 4.03 32.36
N GLY A 50 12.05 4.74 31.39
CA GLY A 50 11.53 4.15 30.15
C GLY A 50 10.28 3.29 30.39
N GLY A 51 10.11 2.25 29.58
CA GLY A 51 9.04 1.25 29.68
C GLY A 51 8.49 0.78 28.36
N ALA A 52 7.46 -0.06 28.42
CA ALA A 52 6.82 -0.61 27.24
C ALA A 52 5.85 0.37 26.59
N LEU A 53 5.88 0.43 25.26
CA LEU A 53 4.83 1.10 24.47
C LEU A 53 3.64 0.15 24.35
N THR A 54 2.50 0.58 24.89
CA THR A 54 1.29 -0.26 25.02
C THR A 54 0.10 0.28 24.22
N HIS A 55 0.20 1.50 23.67
CA HIS A 55 -0.87 2.06 22.87
C HIS A 55 -1.05 1.29 21.56
N GLU A 56 -2.30 0.94 21.25
CA GLU A 56 -2.64 0.22 20.03
C GLU A 56 -2.45 1.11 18.80
N VAL A 57 -1.89 0.52 17.74
CA VAL A 57 -1.84 1.13 16.43
C VAL A 57 -3.23 1.09 15.79
N ARG A 58 -3.86 2.23 15.62
CA ARG A 58 -5.17 2.34 14.96
C ARG A 58 -5.00 2.35 13.45
N PRO A 59 -5.74 1.52 12.71
CA PRO A 59 -5.67 1.51 11.25
C PRO A 59 -6.18 2.83 10.67
N LEU A 60 -5.40 3.42 9.78
CA LEU A 60 -5.75 4.63 9.01
C LEU A 60 -6.16 4.28 7.58
N ARG A 61 -5.50 3.30 6.99
CA ARG A 61 -5.71 2.83 5.62
C ARG A 61 -5.54 1.34 5.56
N THR A 62 -6.40 0.70 4.78
CA THR A 62 -6.29 -0.73 4.47
C THR A 62 -5.60 -0.88 3.11
N PRO A 63 -4.34 -1.37 3.07
CA PRO A 63 -3.69 -1.67 1.80
C PRO A 63 -4.45 -2.81 1.11
N ARG A 64 -4.56 -2.72 -0.22
CA ARG A 64 -5.26 -3.75 -1.00
C ARG A 64 -4.41 -4.19 -2.19
N VAL A 65 -4.64 -5.41 -2.65
CA VAL A 65 -4.18 -5.92 -3.93
C VAL A 65 -5.39 -5.93 -4.86
N ALA A 66 -5.33 -5.19 -5.97
CA ALA A 66 -6.47 -5.01 -6.85
C ALA A 66 -6.06 -4.74 -8.30
N VAL A 67 -6.97 -5.10 -9.22
CA VAL A 67 -6.92 -4.68 -10.63
C VAL A 67 -8.25 -4.04 -10.97
N ASP A 68 -8.22 -2.76 -11.25
CA ASP A 68 -9.37 -1.98 -11.68
C ASP A 68 -9.31 -1.83 -13.21
N PHE A 69 -10.35 -2.27 -13.93
CA PHE A 69 -10.41 -2.23 -15.39
C PHE A 69 -11.20 -1.01 -15.84
N ASP A 70 -10.60 -0.19 -16.72
CA ASP A 70 -11.24 1.00 -17.30
C ASP A 70 -11.99 0.65 -18.58
N ARG A 71 -11.34 -0.11 -19.49
CA ARG A 71 -11.87 -0.45 -20.82
C ARG A 71 -11.43 -1.82 -21.27
N GLY A 72 -12.22 -2.40 -22.19
CA GLY A 72 -11.94 -3.68 -22.84
C GLY A 72 -12.39 -4.90 -22.01
N PRO A 73 -12.12 -6.09 -22.49
CA PRO A 73 -12.44 -7.31 -21.80
C PRO A 73 -11.64 -7.46 -20.50
N ARG A 74 -12.25 -8.06 -19.49
CA ARG A 74 -11.53 -8.39 -18.26
C ARG A 74 -10.57 -9.53 -18.51
N ILE A 75 -9.34 -9.34 -18.13
CA ILE A 75 -8.28 -10.35 -18.11
C ILE A 75 -8.06 -10.84 -16.69
N ASP A 76 -7.33 -11.95 -16.54
CA ASP A 76 -7.05 -12.50 -15.21
C ASP A 76 -6.22 -11.52 -14.35
N ALA A 77 -6.78 -11.10 -13.23
CA ALA A 77 -6.15 -10.16 -12.32
C ALA A 77 -4.78 -10.66 -11.80
N LYS A 78 -4.66 -11.96 -11.54
CA LYS A 78 -3.40 -12.56 -11.11
C LYS A 78 -2.32 -12.45 -12.18
N ALA A 79 -2.68 -12.63 -13.46
CA ALA A 79 -1.75 -12.46 -14.58
C ALA A 79 -1.29 -11.00 -14.71
N VAL A 80 -2.21 -10.02 -14.57
CA VAL A 80 -1.86 -8.59 -14.54
C VAL A 80 -0.86 -8.30 -13.44
N LEU A 81 -1.17 -8.69 -12.20
CA LEU A 81 -0.32 -8.44 -11.04
C LEU A 81 1.05 -9.14 -11.15
N ARG A 82 1.09 -10.37 -11.68
CA ARG A 82 2.35 -11.05 -11.94
C ARG A 82 3.20 -10.31 -12.97
N SER A 83 2.59 -9.79 -14.04
CA SER A 83 3.28 -8.98 -15.04
C SER A 83 3.81 -7.67 -14.42
N LEU A 84 3.04 -7.01 -13.54
CA LEU A 84 3.50 -5.84 -12.80
C LEU A 84 4.70 -6.19 -11.92
N GLY A 85 4.61 -7.25 -11.12
CA GLY A 85 5.68 -7.70 -10.24
C GLY A 85 6.96 -8.06 -11.00
N ALA A 86 6.85 -8.70 -12.16
CA ALA A 86 8.00 -8.94 -13.04
C ALA A 86 8.60 -7.63 -13.59
N ARG A 87 7.75 -6.65 -13.93
CA ARG A 87 8.19 -5.32 -14.41
C ARG A 87 8.92 -4.52 -13.34
N THR A 88 8.50 -4.63 -12.08
CA THR A 88 9.04 -3.87 -10.95
C THR A 88 10.14 -4.62 -10.19
N GLY A 89 10.36 -5.89 -10.52
CA GLY A 89 11.33 -6.76 -9.83
C GLY A 89 10.83 -7.36 -8.52
N ASP A 90 9.54 -7.20 -8.22
CA ASP A 90 8.92 -7.70 -6.98
C ASP A 90 8.54 -9.19 -7.06
N VAL A 91 8.49 -9.73 -8.28
CA VAL A 91 8.24 -11.14 -8.56
C VAL A 91 9.33 -11.63 -9.49
N GLY A 92 10.18 -12.52 -8.99
CA GLY A 92 11.21 -13.18 -9.79
C GLY A 92 10.63 -14.22 -10.76
N ALA A 93 11.44 -14.69 -11.72
CA ALA A 93 11.05 -15.72 -12.68
C ALA A 93 10.57 -17.02 -11.99
N ASP A 94 11.20 -17.36 -10.85
CA ASP A 94 10.89 -18.55 -10.03
C ASP A 94 10.21 -18.17 -8.70
N GLY A 95 9.88 -16.88 -8.51
CA GLY A 95 9.47 -16.31 -7.24
C GLY A 95 8.05 -16.66 -6.84
N ASP A 96 7.87 -16.90 -5.54
CA ASP A 96 6.57 -16.94 -4.92
C ASP A 96 5.90 -15.55 -4.99
N ALA A 97 5.05 -15.39 -6.00
CA ALA A 97 4.27 -14.19 -6.23
C ALA A 97 3.03 -14.10 -5.32
N THR A 98 2.85 -15.05 -4.39
CA THR A 98 1.57 -15.28 -3.70
C THR A 98 1.05 -14.02 -3.04
N GLY A 99 1.88 -13.35 -2.24
CA GLY A 99 1.45 -12.12 -1.57
C GLY A 99 1.19 -10.94 -2.52
N PHE A 100 2.02 -10.78 -3.55
CA PHE A 100 1.92 -9.66 -4.50
C PHE A 100 0.70 -9.79 -5.44
N THR A 101 0.31 -11.01 -5.76
CA THR A 101 -0.75 -11.31 -6.74
C THR A 101 -2.08 -11.74 -6.12
N ASP A 102 -2.14 -11.88 -4.81
CA ASP A 102 -3.36 -12.32 -4.12
C ASP A 102 -4.31 -11.15 -3.86
N VAL A 103 -5.36 -11.04 -4.66
CA VAL A 103 -6.41 -10.02 -4.50
C VAL A 103 -7.23 -10.17 -3.21
N HIS A 104 -7.08 -11.31 -2.51
CA HIS A 104 -7.70 -11.56 -1.21
C HIS A 104 -6.72 -11.43 -0.04
N ARG A 105 -5.48 -10.99 -0.34
CA ARG A 105 -4.47 -10.79 0.70
C ARG A 105 -5.02 -9.90 1.80
N PRO A 106 -5.04 -10.37 3.06
CA PRO A 106 -5.47 -9.55 4.18
C PRO A 106 -4.51 -8.37 4.37
N ALA A 107 -5.03 -7.26 4.89
CA ALA A 107 -4.16 -6.20 5.37
C ALA A 107 -3.22 -6.75 6.44
N PRO A 108 -1.98 -6.23 6.51
CA PRO A 108 -1.09 -6.61 7.61
C PRO A 108 -1.71 -6.18 8.93
N ASP A 109 -1.65 -7.05 9.93
CA ASP A 109 -2.03 -6.68 11.28
C ASP A 109 -1.10 -5.57 11.77
N PRO A 110 -1.65 -4.46 12.26
CA PRO A 110 -0.84 -3.45 12.91
C PRO A 110 -0.15 -4.14 14.10
N ARG A 111 1.18 -4.18 14.08
CA ARG A 111 1.94 -4.76 15.19
C ARG A 111 1.70 -3.90 16.42
N THR A 112 0.89 -4.41 17.33
CA THR A 112 0.55 -3.75 18.58
C THR A 112 1.52 -4.19 19.69
N GLY A 113 2.15 -3.22 20.32
CA GLY A 113 2.76 -3.40 21.64
C GLY A 113 4.14 -4.04 21.69
N GLY A 114 4.74 -3.94 22.86
CA GLY A 114 5.92 -4.71 23.24
C GLY A 114 7.28 -4.10 22.88
N THR A 115 7.34 -2.89 22.35
CA THR A 115 8.63 -2.20 22.20
C THR A 115 8.99 -1.54 23.52
N GLU A 116 10.08 -2.00 24.13
CA GLU A 116 10.66 -1.35 25.31
C GLU A 116 11.51 -0.16 24.87
N MET A 117 11.27 0.97 25.51
CA MET A 117 12.03 2.20 25.30
C MET A 117 12.83 2.53 26.55
N GLU A 118 14.06 2.98 26.37
CA GLU A 118 14.91 3.45 27.46
C GLU A 118 14.76 4.96 27.64
N GLY A 119 14.60 5.40 28.88
CA GLY A 119 14.55 6.83 29.22
C GLY A 119 13.20 7.51 29.00
N ALA A 120 13.16 8.78 29.38
CA ALA A 120 11.99 9.64 29.25
C ALA A 120 11.79 10.08 27.80
N GLY A 121 10.54 10.18 27.36
CA GLY A 121 10.22 10.70 26.03
C GLY A 121 8.74 10.57 25.71
N THR A 122 8.34 11.16 24.59
CA THR A 122 6.98 11.02 24.04
C THR A 122 7.09 10.30 22.71
N PHE A 123 6.59 9.08 22.65
CA PHE A 123 6.78 8.15 21.54
C PHE A 123 5.48 7.87 20.80
N VAL A 124 5.60 7.55 19.53
CA VAL A 124 4.51 7.13 18.65
C VAL A 124 4.94 5.87 17.90
N THR A 125 4.12 4.82 17.99
CA THR A 125 4.27 3.61 17.17
C THR A 125 3.44 3.76 15.90
N TYR A 126 3.97 3.34 14.75
CA TYR A 126 3.26 3.40 13.47
C TYR A 126 3.54 2.18 12.60
N SER A 127 2.65 1.92 11.64
CA SER A 127 2.79 0.86 10.64
C SER A 127 2.66 1.43 9.22
N TRP A 128 3.30 0.79 8.26
CA TRP A 128 3.31 1.21 6.86
C TRP A 128 3.46 0.03 5.92
N VAL A 129 3.14 0.23 4.65
CA VAL A 129 3.44 -0.71 3.55
C VAL A 129 4.15 0.02 2.43
N GLU A 130 4.96 -0.72 1.66
CA GLU A 130 5.44 -0.24 0.37
C GLU A 130 4.47 -0.64 -0.71
N GLN A 131 3.72 0.33 -1.24
CA GLN A 131 2.70 0.15 -2.25
C GLN A 131 3.29 0.37 -3.65
N VAL A 132 2.87 -0.48 -4.59
CA VAL A 132 3.16 -0.37 -6.01
C VAL A 132 1.85 -0.15 -6.76
N VAL A 133 1.79 0.89 -7.57
CA VAL A 133 0.64 1.22 -8.42
C VAL A 133 1.13 1.49 -9.83
N ALA A 134 0.42 0.98 -10.84
CA ALA A 134 0.73 1.28 -12.23
C ALA A 134 -0.50 1.19 -13.11
N ASP A 135 -0.52 1.98 -14.18
CA ASP A 135 -1.51 1.85 -15.24
C ASP A 135 -1.02 0.84 -16.29
N PHE A 136 -1.93 0.05 -16.82
CA PHE A 136 -1.60 -0.96 -17.82
C PHE A 136 -2.46 -0.85 -19.06
N GLN A 137 -1.86 -1.23 -20.19
CA GLN A 137 -2.54 -1.60 -21.41
C GLN A 137 -2.13 -3.03 -21.78
N TYR A 138 -3.11 -3.89 -21.97
CA TYR A 138 -2.92 -5.25 -22.47
C TYR A 138 -3.44 -5.30 -23.90
N THR A 139 -2.61 -5.70 -24.85
CA THR A 139 -2.97 -5.79 -26.28
C THR A 139 -2.89 -7.22 -26.73
N CYS A 140 -4.01 -7.77 -27.20
CA CYS A 140 -4.11 -9.07 -27.80
C CYS A 140 -3.47 -9.11 -29.19
N GLY A 141 -3.06 -10.29 -29.66
CA GLY A 141 -2.62 -10.50 -31.04
C GLY A 141 -3.71 -10.17 -32.08
N SER A 142 -4.98 -10.21 -31.72
CA SER A 142 -6.12 -9.74 -32.52
C SER A 142 -6.23 -8.21 -32.60
N GLY A 143 -5.44 -7.47 -31.84
CA GLY A 143 -5.52 -6.01 -31.73
C GLY A 143 -6.51 -5.50 -30.68
N GLU A 144 -7.26 -6.39 -30.03
CA GLU A 144 -8.15 -6.02 -28.92
C GLU A 144 -7.34 -5.55 -27.71
N ARG A 145 -7.84 -4.52 -27.01
CA ARG A 145 -7.11 -3.87 -25.90
C ARG A 145 -7.94 -3.83 -24.64
N SER A 146 -7.26 -4.06 -23.52
CA SER A 146 -7.77 -3.81 -22.17
C SER A 146 -6.87 -2.83 -21.47
N THR A 147 -7.46 -1.88 -20.75
CA THR A 147 -6.72 -0.91 -19.93
C THR A 147 -7.25 -0.88 -18.52
N GLY A 148 -6.40 -0.45 -17.59
CA GLY A 148 -6.78 -0.32 -16.19
C GLY A 148 -5.60 0.02 -15.30
N ARG A 149 -5.82 -0.07 -14.01
CA ARG A 149 -4.84 0.18 -12.95
C ARG A 149 -4.64 -1.04 -12.10
N ALA A 150 -3.39 -1.41 -11.86
CA ALA A 150 -3.00 -2.46 -10.92
C ALA A 150 -2.40 -1.83 -9.66
N THR A 151 -2.77 -2.35 -8.51
CA THR A 151 -2.28 -1.96 -7.20
C THR A 151 -1.86 -3.20 -6.43
N SER A 152 -0.67 -3.17 -5.84
CA SER A 152 -0.20 -4.19 -4.92
C SER A 152 0.69 -3.57 -3.84
N TRP A 153 1.18 -4.38 -2.90
CA TRP A 153 2.14 -3.95 -1.90
C TRP A 153 3.10 -5.11 -1.57
N VAL A 154 4.34 -4.77 -1.20
CA VAL A 154 5.44 -5.74 -1.09
C VAL A 154 5.95 -5.91 0.32
N VAL A 155 6.15 -4.83 1.03
CA VAL A 155 6.71 -4.82 2.38
C VAL A 155 5.69 -4.21 3.32
N ASP A 156 5.59 -4.78 4.50
CA ASP A 156 4.96 -4.18 5.66
C ASP A 156 6.03 -3.94 6.72
N GLY A 157 5.92 -2.81 7.39
CA GLY A 157 6.85 -2.40 8.42
C GLY A 157 6.16 -1.69 9.56
N SER A 158 6.87 -1.61 10.67
CA SER A 158 6.49 -0.80 11.82
C SER A 158 7.70 0.00 12.31
N GLY A 159 7.44 1.10 12.96
CA GLY A 159 8.47 1.94 13.56
C GLY A 159 7.99 2.63 14.82
N VAL A 160 8.96 3.17 15.53
CA VAL A 160 8.72 4.07 16.66
C VAL A 160 9.47 5.35 16.38
N LEU A 161 8.85 6.47 16.67
CA LEU A 161 9.48 7.78 16.63
C LEU A 161 9.29 8.49 17.98
N GLU A 162 10.20 9.40 18.30
CA GLU A 162 10.10 10.29 19.44
C GLU A 162 9.68 11.69 18.97
N CYS A 163 8.64 12.25 19.57
CA CYS A 163 8.04 13.51 19.11
C CYS A 163 8.97 14.72 19.19
N SER A 164 9.92 14.72 20.15
CA SER A 164 10.87 15.81 20.38
C SER A 164 12.13 15.75 19.52
N VAL A 165 12.33 14.67 18.77
CA VAL A 165 13.52 14.42 17.94
C VAL A 165 13.13 14.41 16.46
N PRO A 166 13.79 15.21 15.59
CA PRO A 166 13.58 15.11 14.15
C PRO A 166 13.87 13.71 13.62
N VAL A 167 13.02 13.21 12.72
CA VAL A 167 13.25 11.90 12.08
C VAL A 167 14.42 12.05 11.09
N GLU A 168 15.53 11.41 11.40
CA GLU A 168 16.76 11.54 10.61
C GLU A 168 16.57 11.01 9.18
N GLY A 169 16.98 11.82 8.20
CA GLY A 169 16.93 11.46 6.79
C GLY A 169 15.53 11.35 6.18
N ALA A 170 14.48 11.62 6.97
CA ALA A 170 13.12 11.53 6.47
C ALA A 170 12.82 12.62 5.44
N LYS A 171 12.12 12.21 4.38
CA LYS A 171 11.71 13.08 3.26
C LYS A 171 10.19 13.23 3.25
N GLU A 172 9.71 14.25 2.54
CA GLU A 172 8.26 14.38 2.32
C GLU A 172 7.70 13.09 1.68
N GLY A 173 6.59 12.60 2.24
CA GLY A 173 6.01 11.30 1.89
C GLY A 173 6.49 10.13 2.76
N ASP A 174 7.45 10.33 3.66
CA ASP A 174 7.88 9.31 4.61
C ASP A 174 6.75 9.01 5.62
N PRO A 175 6.42 7.72 5.86
CA PRO A 175 5.37 7.35 6.83
C PRO A 175 5.68 7.81 8.25
N ALA A 176 6.95 7.92 8.65
CA ALA A 176 7.32 8.45 9.96
C ALA A 176 6.94 9.91 10.13
N LEU A 177 7.17 10.78 9.11
CA LEU A 177 6.72 12.17 9.13
C LEU A 177 5.20 12.28 9.19
N ALA A 178 4.50 11.45 8.41
CA ALA A 178 3.04 11.42 8.43
C ALA A 178 2.51 11.00 9.81
N ALA A 179 3.12 9.99 10.44
CA ALA A 179 2.78 9.55 11.79
C ALA A 179 3.05 10.63 12.85
N ALA A 180 4.19 11.31 12.76
CA ALA A 180 4.54 12.42 13.65
C ALA A 180 3.53 13.57 13.54
N ARG A 181 3.20 13.99 12.32
CA ARG A 181 2.19 15.05 12.08
C ARG A 181 0.82 14.68 12.64
N PHE A 182 0.45 13.40 12.55
CA PHE A 182 -0.83 12.90 13.04
C PHE A 182 -0.90 12.85 14.57
N SER A 183 0.11 12.27 15.24
CA SER A 183 0.04 12.00 16.68
C SER A 183 0.84 12.97 17.55
N CYS A 184 2.01 13.43 17.11
CA CYS A 184 2.78 14.45 17.87
C CYS A 184 2.25 15.86 17.63
N GLY A 185 1.65 16.09 16.46
CA GLY A 185 1.17 17.38 15.99
C GLY A 185 2.10 18.03 14.94
N PRO A 186 1.56 18.96 14.13
CA PRO A 186 2.26 19.49 12.95
C PRO A 186 3.51 20.32 13.28
N HIS A 187 3.65 20.80 14.50
CA HIS A 187 4.76 21.64 14.96
C HIS A 187 5.80 20.85 15.80
N ALA A 188 5.60 19.55 15.99
CA ALA A 188 6.57 18.73 16.70
C ALA A 188 7.88 18.61 15.88
N PRO A 189 9.06 18.57 16.52
CA PRO A 189 10.32 18.36 15.82
C PRO A 189 10.31 17.14 14.89
N ALA A 190 9.73 16.04 15.31
CA ALA A 190 9.58 14.83 14.49
C ALA A 190 8.72 15.02 13.22
N ALA A 191 7.86 16.06 13.17
CA ALA A 191 6.98 16.32 12.04
C ALA A 191 7.66 17.14 10.92
N ALA A 192 8.87 17.65 11.15
CA ALA A 192 9.67 18.35 10.16
C ALA A 192 10.54 17.36 9.36
N PRO A 193 10.70 17.57 8.03
CA PRO A 193 11.68 16.81 7.28
C PRO A 193 13.06 17.00 7.90
N GLY A 194 13.79 15.89 8.12
CA GLY A 194 15.14 15.94 8.65
C GLY A 194 16.06 16.60 7.61
N GLU A 195 16.72 17.71 7.98
CA GLU A 195 17.82 18.22 7.18
C GLU A 195 18.91 17.17 7.16
N GLY A 196 19.17 16.58 5.98
CA GLY A 196 20.26 15.63 5.79
C GLY A 196 21.56 16.32 6.20
N ARG A 197 22.15 15.87 7.31
CA ARG A 197 23.43 16.36 7.78
C ARG A 197 24.44 16.16 6.65
N PRO A 198 25.09 17.22 6.13
CA PRO A 198 26.08 17.05 5.07
C PRO A 198 27.16 16.12 5.60
N VAL A 199 27.37 14.99 4.91
CA VAL A 199 28.45 14.07 5.20
C VAL A 199 29.75 14.87 5.06
N ARG A 200 30.39 15.23 6.18
CA ARG A 200 31.75 15.78 6.18
C ARG A 200 32.64 14.72 5.58
N ARG A 201 33.04 14.89 4.32
CA ARG A 201 34.14 14.12 3.76
C ARG A 201 35.37 14.43 4.62
N ALA A 202 35.86 13.41 5.31
CA ALA A 202 37.17 13.47 5.90
C ALA A 202 38.17 13.69 4.77
N SER A 203 38.83 14.84 4.76
CA SER A 203 39.97 15.09 3.89
C SER A 203 41.14 14.23 4.41
N SER A 204 41.61 13.32 3.58
CA SER A 204 42.85 12.58 3.78
C SER A 204 44.04 13.45 3.44
#